data_4447db610dc06a893c6a8f1e5641b2ec
#
_entry.id   4447db610dc06a893c6a8f1e5641b2ec
#
_cell.length_a   1.000
_cell.length_b   1.000
_cell.length_c   1.000
_cell.angle_alpha   90.00
_cell.angle_beta   90.00
_cell.angle_gamma   90.00
#
_symmetry.space_group_name_H-M   'P 1'
#
loop_
_entity.id
_entity.type
_entity.pdbx_description
1 polymer ?
#
loop_
_entity_poly.entity_id
_entity_poly.type
_entity_poly.pdbx_seq_one_letter_code
_entity_poly.pdbx_strand_id
1 'polypeptide(L)'
;AYYDKSMGDLTNEILASGQIANGKYVALFSESFAKKNGNSHIVTTDNMTNAMELALKMSGVGPGDEVLTSPFSCMASNSPIATLGATP
;
A
#
# COMPACT_ATOMS: atom_id res chain seq x y z
N ALA A 1 -4.44 5.35 18.87
CA ALA A 1 -3.82 4.10 18.41
C ALA A 1 -3.89 3.06 19.54
N TYR A 2 -4.18 1.82 19.22
CA TYR A 2 -4.19 0.71 20.15
C TYR A 2 -2.86 -0.03 20.06
N TYR A 3 -2.18 -0.17 21.17
CA TYR A 3 -0.94 -0.92 21.29
C TYR A 3 -1.05 -1.91 22.43
N ASP A 4 -0.63 -3.12 22.22
CA ASP A 4 -0.48 -4.12 23.26
C ASP A 4 0.94 -4.71 23.29
N LYS A 5 1.22 -5.50 24.31
CA LYS A 5 2.55 -6.09 24.49
C LYS A 5 2.95 -6.99 23.34
N SER A 6 2.00 -7.68 22.71
CA SER A 6 2.27 -8.59 21.60
C SER A 6 2.85 -7.87 20.38
N MET A 7 2.46 -6.61 20.14
CA MET A 7 3.02 -5.78 19.05
C MET A 7 4.50 -5.48 19.27
N GLY A 8 4.89 -5.20 20.52
CA GLY A 8 6.29 -4.98 20.87
C GLY A 8 7.13 -6.24 20.67
N ASP A 9 6.62 -7.39 21.10
CA ASP A 9 7.30 -8.67 20.96
C ASP A 9 7.48 -9.06 19.48
N LEU A 10 6.44 -8.88 18.64
CA LEU A 10 6.51 -9.09 17.20
C LEU A 10 7.50 -8.13 16.52
N THR A 11 7.50 -6.87 16.89
CA THR A 11 8.46 -5.90 16.35
C THR A 11 9.89 -6.30 16.66
N ASN A 12 10.17 -6.72 17.89
CA ASN A 12 11.49 -7.21 18.29
C ASN A 12 11.89 -8.46 17.51
N GLU A 13 10.98 -9.39 17.27
CA GLU A 13 11.24 -10.58 16.44
C GLU A 13 11.60 -10.20 15.00
N ILE A 14 10.87 -9.26 14.39
CA ILE A 14 11.14 -8.78 13.03
C ILE A 14 12.53 -8.13 12.96
N LEU A 15 12.83 -7.24 13.89
CA LEU A 15 14.13 -6.56 13.93
C LEU A 15 15.28 -7.53 14.13
N ALA A 16 15.13 -8.50 15.02
CA ALA A 16 16.14 -9.54 15.27
C ALA A 16 16.36 -10.46 14.05
N SER A 17 15.34 -10.67 13.23
CA SER A 17 15.45 -11.49 12.01
C SER A 17 16.25 -10.80 10.89
N GLY A 18 16.41 -9.49 10.92
CA GLY A 18 16.98 -8.68 9.84
C GLY A 18 16.07 -8.54 8.58
N GLN A 19 14.92 -9.20 8.56
CA GLN A 19 13.96 -9.16 7.44
C GLN A 19 12.95 -8.02 7.63
N ILE A 20 13.43 -6.79 7.59
CA ILE A 20 12.63 -5.59 7.91
C ILE A 20 11.81 -5.05 6.72
N ALA A 21 12.14 -5.42 5.49
CA ALA A 21 11.41 -4.98 4.29
C ALA A 21 10.43 -6.04 3.79
N ASN A 22 10.93 -7.25 3.56
CA ASN A 22 10.14 -8.41 3.16
C ASN A 22 10.46 -9.58 4.08
N GLY A 23 9.47 -10.38 4.41
CA GLY A 23 9.69 -11.53 5.28
C GLY A 23 8.38 -12.24 5.64
N LYS A 24 8.48 -13.12 6.62
CA LYS A 24 7.39 -13.95 7.14
C LYS A 24 6.10 -13.16 7.40
N TYR A 25 6.19 -11.99 8.04
CA TYR A 25 5.02 -11.22 8.43
C TYR A 25 4.34 -10.50 7.27
N VAL A 26 5.08 -10.08 6.25
CA VAL A 26 4.51 -9.55 5.00
C VAL A 26 3.72 -10.66 4.29
N ALA A 27 4.27 -11.85 4.22
CA ALA A 27 3.58 -13.00 3.63
C ALA A 27 2.29 -13.34 4.39
N LEU A 28 2.35 -13.45 5.72
CA LEU A 28 1.18 -13.71 6.58
C LEU A 28 0.10 -12.62 6.45
N PHE A 29 0.52 -11.36 6.38
CA PHE A 29 -0.41 -10.24 6.15
C PHE A 29 -1.10 -10.39 4.80
N SER A 30 -0.35 -10.59 3.72
CA SER A 30 -0.88 -10.72 2.37
C SER A 30 -1.87 -11.88 2.26
N GLU A 31 -1.55 -13.01 2.87
CA GLU A 31 -2.40 -14.20 2.90
C GLU A 31 -3.70 -13.96 3.67
N SER A 32 -3.61 -13.35 4.86
CA SER A 32 -4.78 -13.01 5.67
C SER A 32 -5.67 -11.98 4.98
N PHE A 33 -5.06 -10.99 4.35
CA PHE A 33 -5.78 -9.95 3.62
C PHE A 33 -6.44 -10.50 2.36
N ALA A 34 -5.77 -11.37 1.61
CA ALA A 34 -6.30 -12.08 0.46
C ALA A 34 -7.54 -12.90 0.83
N LYS A 35 -7.44 -13.67 1.91
CA LYS A 35 -8.55 -14.48 2.43
C LYS A 35 -9.75 -13.62 2.84
N LYS A 36 -9.50 -12.50 3.52
CA LYS A 36 -10.57 -11.57 3.97
C LYS A 36 -11.29 -10.91 2.80
N ASN A 37 -10.59 -10.59 1.73
CA ASN A 37 -11.14 -9.90 0.55
C ASN A 37 -11.59 -10.84 -0.57
N GLY A 38 -11.37 -12.13 -0.45
CA GLY A 38 -11.71 -13.11 -1.48
C GLY A 38 -10.91 -12.96 -2.78
N ASN A 39 -9.73 -12.33 -2.71
CA ASN A 39 -8.83 -12.11 -3.85
C ASN A 39 -7.41 -12.54 -3.49
N SER A 40 -6.84 -13.47 -4.25
CA SER A 40 -5.49 -13.99 -4.02
C SER A 40 -4.36 -13.08 -4.55
N HIS A 41 -4.70 -12.08 -5.37
CA HIS A 41 -3.71 -11.17 -5.95
C HIS A 41 -3.52 -9.96 -5.06
N ILE A 42 -2.63 -10.07 -4.10
CA ILE A 42 -2.30 -9.01 -3.14
C ILE A 42 -0.85 -8.59 -3.34
N VAL A 43 -0.65 -7.29 -3.47
CA VAL A 43 0.67 -6.66 -3.47
C VAL A 43 0.73 -5.69 -2.30
N THR A 44 1.74 -5.80 -1.48
CA THR A 44 2.01 -4.87 -0.39
C THR A 44 2.99 -3.80 -0.85
N THR A 45 2.79 -2.58 -0.36
CA THR A 45 3.68 -1.44 -0.60
C THR A 45 4.09 -0.81 0.72
N ASP A 46 5.10 0.01 0.69
CA ASP A 46 5.63 0.71 1.87
C ASP A 46 4.71 1.86 2.36
N ASN A 47 3.87 2.38 1.46
CA ASN A 47 2.92 3.44 1.78
C ASN A 47 1.74 3.48 0.80
N MET A 48 0.70 4.25 1.17
CA MET A 48 -0.51 4.39 0.37
C MET A 48 -0.26 5.12 -0.96
N THR A 49 0.63 6.09 -1.02
CA THR A 49 0.93 6.84 -2.25
C THR A 49 1.45 5.91 -3.34
N ASN A 50 2.42 5.05 -3.00
CA ASN A 50 2.97 4.06 -3.92
C ASN A 50 1.94 2.99 -4.30
N ALA A 51 1.06 2.61 -3.36
CA ALA A 51 -0.04 1.69 -3.68
C ALA A 51 -1.01 2.29 -4.71
N MET A 52 -1.37 3.56 -4.56
CA MET A 52 -2.25 4.26 -5.50
C MET A 52 -1.59 4.46 -6.86
N GLU A 53 -0.32 4.85 -6.89
CA GLU A 53 0.43 4.98 -8.15
C GLU A 53 0.47 3.66 -8.91
N LEU A 54 0.78 2.56 -8.22
CA LEU A 54 0.78 1.22 -8.80
C LEU A 54 -0.61 0.83 -9.32
N ALA A 55 -1.65 1.05 -8.54
CA ALA A 55 -3.03 0.73 -8.93
C ALA A 55 -3.49 1.51 -10.16
N LEU A 56 -3.23 2.82 -10.20
CA LEU A 56 -3.56 3.67 -11.35
C LEU A 56 -2.79 3.23 -12.60
N LYS A 57 -1.50 2.95 -12.47
CA LYS A 57 -0.67 2.47 -13.56
C LYS A 57 -1.14 1.12 -14.10
N MET A 58 -1.50 0.19 -13.23
CA MET A 58 -2.06 -1.12 -13.62
C MET A 58 -3.44 -0.99 -14.27
N SER A 59 -4.17 0.07 -13.97
CA SER A 59 -5.45 0.41 -14.63
C SER A 59 -5.27 1.11 -15.98
N GLY A 60 -4.03 1.35 -16.41
CA GLY A 60 -3.71 1.96 -17.69
C GLY A 60 -3.66 3.50 -17.68
N VAL A 61 -3.76 4.13 -16.51
CA VAL A 61 -3.73 5.60 -16.38
C VAL A 61 -2.33 6.14 -16.72
N GLY A 62 -2.29 7.17 -17.56
CA GLY A 62 -1.08 7.82 -18.02
C GLY A 62 -1.30 9.21 -18.61
N PRO A 63 -0.31 9.74 -19.34
CA PRO A 63 -0.38 11.06 -19.94
C PRO A 63 -1.58 11.22 -20.88
N GLY A 64 -2.36 12.30 -20.68
CA GLY A 64 -3.57 12.59 -21.43
C GLY A 64 -4.87 12.08 -20.82
N ASP A 65 -4.77 11.26 -19.76
CA ASP A 65 -5.95 10.81 -19.02
C ASP A 65 -6.36 11.83 -17.95
N GLU A 66 -7.63 11.79 -17.60
CA GLU A 66 -8.21 12.57 -16.50
C GLU A 66 -8.74 11.61 -15.42
N VAL A 67 -8.42 11.92 -14.16
CA VAL A 67 -8.83 11.09 -13.01
C VAL A 67 -9.63 11.93 -12.04
N LEU A 68 -10.92 11.61 -11.89
CA LEU A 68 -11.77 12.26 -10.91
C LEU A 68 -11.30 11.99 -9.50
N THR A 69 -11.08 13.04 -8.75
CA THR A 69 -10.64 12.98 -7.36
C THR A 69 -11.32 14.06 -6.52
N SER A 70 -11.07 14.06 -5.22
CA SER A 70 -11.61 15.05 -4.30
C SER A 70 -10.52 16.04 -3.88
N PRO A 71 -10.79 17.36 -3.95
CA PRO A 71 -9.87 18.37 -3.39
C PRO A 71 -9.82 18.32 -1.86
N PHE A 72 -10.84 17.72 -1.22
CA PHE A 72 -10.87 17.51 0.23
C PHE A 72 -10.20 16.18 0.60
N SER A 73 -8.91 16.08 0.30
CA SER A 73 -8.08 14.92 0.57
C SER A 73 -6.63 15.31 0.81
N CYS A 74 -5.87 14.39 1.39
CA CYS A 74 -4.42 14.54 1.52
C CYS A 74 -3.76 14.56 0.13
N MET A 75 -2.68 15.30 -0.03
CA MET A 75 -1.86 15.34 -1.26
C MET A 75 -1.42 13.93 -1.71
N ALA A 76 -1.22 13.01 -0.78
CA ALA A 76 -0.89 11.63 -1.06
C ALA A 76 -1.93 10.90 -1.94
N SER A 77 -3.17 11.39 -2.00
CA SER A 77 -4.21 10.83 -2.87
C SER A 77 -4.16 11.39 -4.29
N ASN A 78 -3.68 12.61 -4.47
CA ASN A 78 -3.71 13.30 -5.76
C ASN A 78 -2.34 13.28 -6.47
N SER A 79 -1.24 13.28 -5.71
CA SER A 79 0.11 13.24 -6.28
C SER A 79 0.38 12.04 -7.19
N PRO A 80 -0.11 10.81 -6.93
CA PRO A 80 0.08 9.68 -7.84
C PRO A 80 -0.48 9.91 -9.25
N ILE A 81 -1.60 10.65 -9.35
CA ILE A 81 -2.22 10.98 -10.64
C ILE A 81 -1.25 11.85 -11.46
N ALA A 82 -0.75 12.92 -10.85
CA ALA A 82 0.19 13.83 -11.48
C ALA A 82 1.54 13.15 -11.80
N THR A 83 2.02 12.25 -10.93
CA THR A 83 3.25 11.48 -11.15
C THR A 83 3.17 10.63 -12.42
N LEU A 84 2.00 10.09 -12.71
CA LEU A 84 1.73 9.30 -13.93
C LEU A 84 1.51 10.18 -15.18
N GLY A 85 1.55 11.49 -15.06
CA GLY A 85 1.31 12.42 -16.14
C GLY A 85 -0.16 12.62 -16.50
N ALA A 86 -1.08 12.10 -15.70
CA ALA A 86 -2.50 12.34 -15.84
C ALA A 86 -2.93 13.63 -15.12
N THR A 87 -4.12 14.11 -15.44
CA THR A 87 -4.72 15.32 -14.84
C THR A 87 -5.71 14.94 -13.73
N PRO A 88 -5.50 15.38 -12.46
CA PRO A 88 -6.47 15.18 -11.39
C PRO A 88 -7.66 16.12 -11.49
#